data_4b0f3d7c09a66c4022bfa41f8b2b4a19
#
_entry.id   4b0f3d7c09a66c4022bfa41f8b2b4a19
#
_cell.length_a   1.000
_cell.length_b   1.000
_cell.length_c   1.000
_cell.angle_alpha   90.00
_cell.angle_beta   90.00
_cell.angle_gamma   90.00
#
_symmetry.space_group_name_H-M   'P 1'
#
loop_
_entity.id
_entity.type
_entity.pdbx_description
1 polymer ?
#
loop_
_entity_poly.entity_id
_entity_poly.type
_entity_poly.pdbx_seq_one_letter_code
_entity_poly.pdbx_strand_id
1 'polypeptide(L)' 'MQAPVMESRERTEGKVNESRAAALLGLSTQKLRRLSAKAGLGHPDIENGSAELVFTYAELYRLCRLAAEASG' A
#
# COMPACT_ATOMS: atom_id res chain seq x y z
N MET A 1 -21.40 19.60 -6.77
CA MET A 1 -22.02 18.41 -6.30
C MET A 1 -21.13 17.24 -6.42
N GLN A 2 -20.56 17.08 -7.58
CA GLN A 2 -19.68 15.96 -7.81
C GLN A 2 -18.38 16.07 -7.05
N ALA A 3 -17.95 17.30 -6.86
CA ALA A 3 -16.64 17.51 -6.27
C ALA A 3 -16.44 16.81 -4.95
N PRO A 4 -17.38 16.87 -4.00
CA PRO A 4 -17.17 16.19 -2.72
C PRO A 4 -17.02 14.70 -2.87
N VAL A 5 -17.78 14.13 -3.78
CA VAL A 5 -17.70 12.69 -4.00
C VAL A 5 -16.35 12.33 -4.58
N MET A 6 -15.88 13.12 -5.50
CA MET A 6 -14.60 12.86 -6.12
C MET A 6 -13.46 12.97 -5.14
N GLU A 7 -13.54 13.94 -4.27
CA GLU A 7 -12.52 14.12 -3.26
C GLU A 7 -12.43 12.91 -2.35
N SER A 8 -13.57 12.37 -1.98
CA SER A 8 -13.59 11.18 -1.14
C SER A 8 -12.92 10.03 -1.83
N ARG A 9 -13.20 9.84 -3.10
CA ARG A 9 -12.60 8.76 -3.84
C ARG A 9 -11.11 8.93 -3.96
N GLU A 10 -10.68 10.15 -4.16
CA GLU A 10 -9.24 10.38 -4.27
C GLU A 10 -8.52 10.01 -3.00
N ARG A 11 -9.08 10.36 -1.87
CA ARG A 11 -8.46 9.99 -0.61
C ARG A 11 -8.42 8.50 -0.42
N THR A 12 -9.51 7.84 -0.80
CA THR A 12 -9.58 6.40 -0.69
C THR A 12 -8.57 5.72 -1.61
N GLU A 13 -8.45 6.26 -2.80
CA GLU A 13 -7.55 5.67 -3.78
C GLU A 13 -6.10 5.99 -3.52
N GLY A 14 -5.85 7.03 -2.74
CA GLY A 14 -4.48 7.41 -2.44
C GLY A 14 -3.75 6.44 -1.54
N LYS A 15 -4.50 5.54 -0.90
CA LYS A 15 -3.91 4.58 0.03
C LYS A 15 -4.59 3.24 -0.11
N VAL A 16 -3.81 2.19 0.04
CA VAL A 16 -4.36 0.83 0.05
C VAL A 16 -3.83 0.12 1.28
N ASN A 17 -4.64 -0.77 1.81
CA ASN A 17 -4.19 -1.53 2.97
C ASN A 17 -3.27 -2.65 2.54
N GLU A 18 -2.72 -3.31 3.53
CA GLU A 18 -1.73 -4.35 3.36
C GLU A 18 -2.25 -5.52 2.51
N SER A 19 -3.44 -5.97 2.81
CA SER A 19 -4.03 -7.09 2.08
C SER A 19 -4.21 -6.77 0.61
N ARG A 20 -4.71 -5.57 0.35
CA ARG A 20 -4.95 -5.16 -1.03
C ARG A 20 -3.64 -4.94 -1.76
N ALA A 21 -2.67 -4.35 -1.08
CA ALA A 21 -1.36 -4.13 -1.68
C ALA A 21 -0.72 -5.46 -2.07
N ALA A 22 -0.80 -6.44 -1.18
CA ALA A 22 -0.25 -7.75 -1.46
C ALA A 22 -0.92 -8.37 -2.67
N ALA A 23 -2.24 -8.27 -2.73
CA ALA A 23 -2.98 -8.82 -3.85
C ALA A 23 -2.60 -8.14 -5.16
N LEU A 24 -2.47 -6.83 -5.14
CA LEU A 24 -2.10 -6.08 -6.34
C LEU A 24 -0.71 -6.44 -6.83
N LEU A 25 0.20 -6.72 -5.92
CA LEU A 25 1.56 -7.07 -6.26
C LEU A 25 1.78 -8.56 -6.48
N GLY A 26 0.77 -9.36 -6.19
CA GLY A 26 0.90 -10.80 -6.33
C GLY A 26 1.78 -11.43 -5.27
N LEU A 27 1.79 -10.85 -4.08
CA LEU A 27 2.62 -11.32 -2.98
C LEU A 27 1.76 -11.78 -1.82
N SER A 28 2.35 -12.58 -0.94
CA SER A 28 1.71 -12.85 0.34
C SER A 28 1.90 -11.62 1.23
N THR A 29 1.05 -11.49 2.24
CA THR A 29 1.18 -10.36 3.16
C THR A 29 2.49 -10.42 3.91
N GLN A 30 2.97 -11.62 4.22
CA GLN A 30 4.25 -11.77 4.89
C GLN A 30 5.39 -11.23 4.04
N LYS A 31 5.37 -11.58 2.77
CA LYS A 31 6.42 -11.14 1.87
C LYS A 31 6.35 -9.63 1.69
N LEU A 32 5.13 -9.10 1.60
CA LEU A 32 4.95 -7.67 1.48
C LEU A 32 5.53 -6.96 2.71
N ARG A 33 5.26 -7.47 3.89
CA ARG A 33 5.77 -6.87 5.11
C ARG A 33 7.29 -6.86 5.13
N ARG A 34 7.89 -7.94 4.70
CA ARG A 34 9.36 -7.99 4.65
C ARG A 34 9.91 -6.94 3.72
N LEU A 35 9.34 -6.83 2.54
CA LEU A 35 9.81 -5.86 1.58
C LEU A 35 9.62 -4.44 2.09
N SER A 36 8.47 -4.16 2.66
CA SER A 36 8.19 -2.83 3.15
C SER A 36 9.11 -2.47 4.31
N ALA A 37 9.40 -3.43 5.17
CA ALA A 37 10.30 -3.18 6.29
C ALA A 37 11.70 -2.85 5.80
N LYS A 38 12.18 -3.58 4.82
CA LYS A 38 13.50 -3.33 4.26
C LYS A 38 13.58 -1.97 3.59
N ALA A 39 12.51 -1.60 2.91
CA ALA A 39 12.50 -0.36 2.15
C ALA A 39 12.07 0.84 2.97
N GLY A 40 11.54 0.61 4.16
CA GLY A 40 11.02 1.69 4.97
C GLY A 40 9.76 2.29 4.41
N LEU A 41 8.93 1.47 3.78
CA LEU A 41 7.69 1.92 3.17
C LEU A 41 6.50 1.45 3.99
N GLY A 42 5.36 2.12 3.78
CA GLY A 42 4.14 1.77 4.49
C GLY A 42 4.05 2.44 5.83
N HIS A 43 2.83 2.68 6.27
CA HIS A 43 2.58 3.34 7.55
C HIS A 43 1.40 2.66 8.24
N PRO A 44 1.39 2.65 9.58
CA PRO A 44 0.20 2.17 10.28
C PRO A 44 -0.97 3.09 10.01
N ASP A 45 -2.15 2.52 9.96
CA ASP A 45 -3.37 3.29 9.69
C ASP A 45 -3.91 3.82 11.00
N ILE A 46 -3.26 4.86 11.50
CA ILE A 46 -3.58 5.41 12.80
C ILE A 46 -4.98 6.02 12.82
N GLU A 47 -5.39 6.61 11.72
CA GLU A 47 -6.68 7.28 11.64
C GLU A 47 -7.83 6.32 11.90
N ASN A 48 -7.68 5.09 11.45
CA ASN A 48 -8.71 4.08 11.67
C ASN A 48 -8.45 3.24 12.90
N GLY A 49 -7.39 3.56 13.63
CA GLY A 49 -7.06 2.81 14.81
C GLY A 49 -6.62 1.39 14.53
N SER A 50 -6.14 1.15 13.34
CA SER A 50 -5.72 -0.17 12.93
C SER A 50 -4.21 -0.27 12.94
N ALA A 51 -3.71 -1.44 13.28
CA ALA A 51 -2.28 -1.70 13.23
C ALA A 51 -1.86 -2.14 11.83
N GLU A 52 -2.81 -2.29 10.95
CA GLU A 52 -2.54 -2.72 9.59
C GLU A 52 -1.80 -1.63 8.82
N LEU A 53 -0.84 -2.03 8.01
CA LEU A 53 -0.10 -1.08 7.20
C LEU A 53 -0.94 -0.59 6.03
N VAL A 54 -0.73 0.66 5.67
CA VAL A 54 -1.32 1.22 4.46
C VAL A 54 -0.19 1.80 3.62
N PHE A 55 -0.41 1.82 2.32
CA PHE A 55 0.59 2.25 1.36
C PHE A 55 0.00 3.24 0.40
N THR A 56 0.77 4.24 0.02
CA THR A 56 0.39 5.14 -1.06
C THR A 56 0.71 4.47 -2.38
N TYR A 57 0.18 5.02 -3.47
CA TYR A 57 0.47 4.46 -4.78
C TYR A 57 1.95 4.59 -5.12
N ALA A 58 2.58 5.67 -4.69
CA ALA A 58 4.01 5.83 -4.92
C ALA A 58 4.78 4.72 -4.22
N GLU A 59 4.37 4.38 -3.01
CA GLU A 59 5.00 3.30 -2.26
C GLU A 59 4.74 1.96 -2.93
N LEU A 60 3.54 1.75 -3.43
CA LEU A 60 3.23 0.52 -4.14
C LEU A 60 4.11 0.36 -5.37
N TYR A 61 4.32 1.44 -6.07
CA TYR A 61 5.16 1.40 -7.25
C TYR A 61 6.58 0.98 -6.90
N ARG A 62 7.11 1.54 -5.82
CA ARG A 62 8.44 1.17 -5.36
C ARG A 62 8.49 -0.28 -4.94
N LEU A 63 7.48 -0.75 -4.22
CA LEU A 63 7.42 -2.14 -3.80
C LEU A 63 7.35 -3.06 -5.00
N CYS A 64 6.61 -2.66 -6.01
CA CYS A 64 6.49 -3.45 -7.22
C CYS A 64 7.86 -3.65 -7.87
N ARG A 65 8.63 -2.58 -7.93
CA ARG A 65 9.96 -2.66 -8.51
C ARG A 65 10.89 -3.51 -7.67
N LEU A 66 10.81 -3.37 -6.36
CA LEU A 66 11.63 -4.18 -5.47
C LEU A 66 11.29 -5.65 -5.59
N ALA A 67 10.01 -5.96 -5.68
CA ALA A 67 9.58 -7.35 -5.83
C ALA A 67 10.08 -7.93 -7.13
N ALA A 68 10.03 -7.14 -8.18
CA ALA A 68 10.51 -7.60 -9.49
C ALA A 68 12.01 -7.85 -9.46
N GLU A 69 12.74 -6.97 -8.80
CA GLU A 69 14.19 -7.14 -8.70
C GLU A 69 14.54 -8.35 -7.85
N ALA A 70 13.79 -8.57 -6.80
CA ALA A 70 14.04 -9.71 -5.93
C ALA A 70 13.75 -11.04 -6.64
N SER A 71 12.78 -11.02 -7.54
CA SER A 71 12.42 -12.22 -8.27
C SER A 71 13.39 -12.50 -9.40
N GLY A 72 13.94 -11.45 -9.93
CA GLY A 72 14.85 -11.58 -11.04
C GLY A 72 16.22 -11.96 -10.62
#